data_880ffb74356c60f9f54650a3ee15c8ee
#
_entry.id   880ffb74356c60f9f54650a3ee15c8ee
#
_cell.length_a   1.000
_cell.length_b   1.000
_cell.length_c   1.000
_cell.angle_alpha   90.00
_cell.angle_beta   90.00
_cell.angle_gamma   90.00
#
_symmetry.space_group_name_H-M   'P 1'
#
loop_
_entity.id
_entity.type
_entity.pdbx_description
1 polymer ?
#
loop_
_entity_poly.entity_id
_entity_poly.type
_entity_poly.pdbx_seq_one_letter_code
_entity_poly.pdbx_strand_id
1 'polypeptide(L)'
;MKKECIAMLLAGGQGSRLYVLTGDMAKPAVPFGGKFRIIDFPLSNCTNSGIDTVGVLTQYRPLELNSYIGSGQPWELDRMNGGVHILPPYQSNSGAGWYKGTANAIYQNIGFVDLYDPDYVAVLSGDHIYKMDYSRMLRRHKEAGADCTISVMEVPWQEASRFGIMNVDDRDTITEFEEKPAHPKSNLASMGIYIFTWKKLRAYLLQDEADPTSSNDFGKNVIPAMLRAGEKMVAYRFEGYWKEDRKSTRLNSSH
;
A
#
# COMPACT_ATOMS: atom_id res chain seq x y z
N MET A 1 -0.90 6.16 22.55
CA MET A 1 0.10 5.11 22.96
C MET A 1 1.05 4.94 21.80
N LYS A 2 2.33 5.20 22.02
CA LYS A 2 3.32 5.17 20.94
C LYS A 2 3.48 3.76 20.36
N LYS A 3 3.47 3.65 19.03
CA LYS A 3 3.76 2.43 18.28
C LYS A 3 5.03 2.60 17.47
N GLU A 4 5.82 1.54 17.28
CA GLU A 4 6.99 1.63 16.41
C GLU A 4 6.55 1.77 14.94
N CYS A 5 5.64 0.91 14.50
CA CYS A 5 5.12 0.89 13.14
C CYS A 5 3.61 0.60 13.15
N ILE A 6 2.87 1.31 12.32
CA ILE A 6 1.47 0.99 12.00
C ILE A 6 1.31 0.76 10.50
N ALA A 7 0.24 0.10 10.10
CA ALA A 7 -0.06 -0.12 8.68
C ALA A 7 -1.24 0.73 8.22
N MET A 8 -1.14 1.27 7.00
CA MET A 8 -2.21 1.94 6.29
C MET A 8 -2.49 1.17 5.00
N LEU A 9 -3.62 0.47 4.96
CA LEU A 9 -3.98 -0.46 3.91
C LEU A 9 -4.94 0.18 2.92
N LEU A 10 -4.48 0.42 1.70
CA LEU A 10 -5.25 1.03 0.62
C LEU A 10 -6.22 0.00 0.02
N ALA A 11 -7.48 0.06 0.42
CA ALA A 11 -8.55 -0.88 0.03
C ALA A 11 -9.68 -0.22 -0.78
N GLY A 12 -9.45 0.98 -1.31
CA GLY A 12 -10.47 1.84 -1.95
C GLY A 12 -10.61 1.72 -3.47
N GLY A 13 -9.85 0.86 -4.15
CA GLY A 13 -9.85 0.75 -5.61
C GLY A 13 -11.16 0.22 -6.20
N GLN A 14 -11.63 0.82 -7.32
CA GLN A 14 -12.87 0.42 -8.02
C GLN A 14 -12.85 -1.00 -8.60
N GLY A 15 -11.67 -1.61 -8.79
CA GLY A 15 -11.56 -2.94 -9.38
C GLY A 15 -12.12 -3.06 -10.80
N SER A 16 -12.24 -1.97 -11.54
CA SER A 16 -12.92 -1.86 -12.85
C SER A 16 -12.46 -2.87 -13.91
N ARG A 17 -11.35 -3.56 -13.69
CA ARG A 17 -10.76 -4.55 -14.60
C ARG A 17 -11.21 -5.98 -14.35
N LEU A 18 -11.88 -6.24 -13.22
CA LEU A 18 -12.43 -7.57 -12.86
C LEU A 18 -13.94 -7.67 -13.12
N TYR A 19 -14.45 -6.94 -14.07
CA TYR A 19 -15.85 -6.69 -14.45
C TYR A 19 -16.92 -7.63 -13.85
N VAL A 20 -16.76 -8.94 -13.98
CA VAL A 20 -17.72 -9.93 -13.52
C VAL A 20 -17.64 -10.21 -12.01
N LEU A 21 -16.44 -10.08 -11.41
CA LEU A 21 -16.21 -10.39 -9.99
C LEU A 21 -16.33 -9.17 -9.08
N THR A 22 -16.18 -7.96 -9.64
CA THR A 22 -16.22 -6.69 -8.87
C THR A 22 -17.45 -5.85 -9.17
N GLY A 23 -18.41 -6.37 -9.94
CA GLY A 23 -19.67 -5.67 -10.22
C GLY A 23 -20.38 -5.18 -8.97
N ASP A 24 -20.36 -5.99 -7.90
CA ASP A 24 -21.08 -5.73 -6.67
C ASP A 24 -20.22 -5.63 -5.41
N MET A 25 -18.89 -5.82 -5.50
CA MET A 25 -18.00 -5.79 -4.33
C MET A 25 -16.67 -5.08 -4.61
N ALA A 26 -16.04 -4.55 -3.56
CA ALA A 26 -14.68 -4.00 -3.63
C ALA A 26 -13.66 -5.10 -3.96
N LYS A 27 -12.62 -4.77 -4.74
CA LYS A 27 -11.59 -5.76 -5.13
C LYS A 27 -10.96 -6.50 -3.94
N PRO A 28 -10.63 -5.86 -2.80
CA PRO A 28 -10.13 -6.56 -1.63
C PRO A 28 -11.09 -7.60 -1.03
N ALA A 29 -12.39 -7.47 -1.29
CA ALA A 29 -13.41 -8.41 -0.81
C ALA A 29 -13.60 -9.63 -1.72
N VAL A 30 -12.95 -9.67 -2.89
CA VAL A 30 -13.10 -10.78 -3.85
C VAL A 30 -12.57 -12.08 -3.23
N PRO A 31 -13.36 -13.19 -3.31
CA PRO A 31 -12.93 -14.50 -2.83
C PRO A 31 -11.73 -15.03 -3.59
N PHE A 32 -10.81 -15.67 -2.88
CA PHE A 32 -9.65 -16.34 -3.41
C PHE A 32 -9.47 -17.73 -2.78
N GLY A 33 -9.24 -18.75 -3.59
CA GLY A 33 -9.03 -20.12 -3.10
C GLY A 33 -10.24 -20.71 -2.36
N GLY A 34 -11.44 -20.20 -2.58
CA GLY A 34 -12.70 -20.71 -2.02
C GLY A 34 -12.96 -20.37 -0.55
N LYS A 35 -11.94 -20.05 0.24
CA LYS A 35 -12.07 -19.79 1.69
C LYS A 35 -11.65 -18.37 2.08
N PHE A 36 -10.67 -17.80 1.41
CA PHE A 36 -10.08 -16.51 1.73
C PHE A 36 -10.61 -15.41 0.82
N ARG A 37 -10.39 -14.15 1.22
CA ARG A 37 -10.52 -12.97 0.37
C ARG A 37 -9.15 -12.32 0.16
N ILE A 38 -9.00 -11.48 -0.83
CA ILE A 38 -7.71 -10.82 -1.12
C ILE A 38 -7.20 -10.04 0.10
N ILE A 39 -8.09 -9.39 0.86
CA ILE A 39 -7.74 -8.61 2.06
C ILE A 39 -7.11 -9.46 3.17
N ASP A 40 -7.35 -10.78 3.21
CA ASP A 40 -6.79 -11.65 4.23
C ASP A 40 -5.27 -11.70 4.19
N PHE A 41 -4.68 -11.59 3.00
CA PHE A 41 -3.22 -11.65 2.84
C PHE A 41 -2.51 -10.48 3.52
N PRO A 42 -2.80 -9.21 3.21
CA PRO A 42 -2.13 -8.10 3.88
C PRO A 42 -2.46 -8.01 5.38
N LEU A 43 -3.68 -8.35 5.83
CA LEU A 43 -4.02 -8.37 7.25
C LEU A 43 -3.24 -9.44 8.01
N SER A 44 -3.18 -10.67 7.47
CA SER A 44 -2.37 -11.76 8.05
C SER A 44 -0.88 -11.42 8.04
N ASN A 45 -0.38 -10.79 6.98
CA ASN A 45 1.02 -10.34 6.91
C ASN A 45 1.32 -9.30 8.01
N CYS A 46 0.40 -8.36 8.29
CA CYS A 46 0.56 -7.37 9.37
C CYS A 46 0.74 -8.07 10.72
N THR A 47 -0.20 -8.94 11.08
CA THR A 47 -0.15 -9.66 12.37
C THR A 47 1.09 -10.52 12.50
N ASN A 48 1.41 -11.30 11.46
CA ASN A 48 2.60 -12.15 11.44
C ASN A 48 3.92 -11.36 11.48
N SER A 49 3.89 -10.07 11.13
CA SER A 49 5.04 -9.16 11.19
C SER A 49 5.09 -8.32 12.48
N GLY A 50 4.18 -8.56 13.42
CA GLY A 50 4.09 -7.81 14.68
C GLY A 50 3.47 -6.41 14.55
N ILE A 51 2.84 -6.08 13.41
CA ILE A 51 2.08 -4.86 13.21
C ILE A 51 0.65 -5.10 13.69
N ASP A 52 0.32 -4.55 14.84
CA ASP A 52 -0.95 -4.77 15.55
C ASP A 52 -1.97 -3.64 15.37
N THR A 53 -1.64 -2.63 14.59
CA THR A 53 -2.50 -1.45 14.35
C THR A 53 -2.57 -1.20 12.85
N VAL A 54 -3.78 -1.34 12.28
CA VAL A 54 -4.02 -1.27 10.85
C VAL A 54 -5.19 -0.36 10.54
N GLY A 55 -4.95 0.72 9.81
CA GLY A 55 -5.99 1.54 9.20
C GLY A 55 -6.33 1.02 7.80
N VAL A 56 -7.58 0.60 7.57
CA VAL A 56 -8.04 0.14 6.26
C VAL A 56 -8.84 1.24 5.58
N LEU A 57 -8.27 1.82 4.52
CA LEU A 57 -8.86 2.92 3.77
C LEU A 57 -9.82 2.38 2.71
N THR A 58 -11.13 2.47 2.99
CA THR A 58 -12.19 1.96 2.12
C THR A 58 -12.89 3.10 1.40
N GLN A 59 -13.35 2.88 0.18
CA GLN A 59 -14.06 3.90 -0.58
C GLN A 59 -15.21 3.33 -1.40
N TYR A 60 -14.93 2.41 -2.33
CA TYR A 60 -15.95 1.80 -3.19
C TYR A 60 -16.60 0.60 -2.54
N ARG A 61 -17.95 0.54 -2.58
CA ARG A 61 -18.76 -0.60 -2.09
C ARG A 61 -18.25 -1.15 -0.75
N PRO A 62 -18.19 -0.32 0.28
CA PRO A 62 -17.49 -0.67 1.51
C PRO A 62 -18.27 -1.69 2.37
N LEU A 63 -19.59 -1.83 2.17
CA LEU A 63 -20.46 -2.58 3.08
C LEU A 63 -19.98 -4.03 3.27
N GLU A 64 -19.75 -4.75 2.16
CA GLU A 64 -19.35 -6.16 2.23
C GLU A 64 -17.94 -6.32 2.81
N LEU A 65 -17.01 -5.46 2.38
CA LEU A 65 -15.64 -5.46 2.91
C LEU A 65 -15.61 -5.14 4.40
N ASN A 66 -16.33 -4.10 4.83
CA ASN A 66 -16.39 -3.69 6.23
C ASN A 66 -17.03 -4.78 7.11
N SER A 67 -18.13 -5.39 6.62
CA SER A 67 -18.79 -6.51 7.33
C SER A 67 -17.87 -7.72 7.44
N TYR A 68 -17.07 -8.00 6.43
CA TYR A 68 -16.11 -9.10 6.43
C TYR A 68 -14.96 -8.87 7.41
N ILE A 69 -14.40 -7.67 7.43
CA ILE A 69 -13.31 -7.31 8.35
C ILE A 69 -13.83 -7.30 9.79
N GLY A 70 -15.03 -6.75 10.02
CA GLY A 70 -15.64 -6.67 11.35
C GLY A 70 -14.70 -6.05 12.37
N SER A 71 -14.52 -6.72 13.51
CA SER A 71 -13.59 -6.31 14.58
C SER A 71 -12.13 -6.70 14.31
N GLY A 72 -11.85 -7.48 13.28
CA GLY A 72 -10.51 -7.99 13.00
C GLY A 72 -10.14 -9.29 13.74
N GLN A 73 -11.09 -9.94 14.41
CA GLN A 73 -10.87 -11.15 15.18
C GLN A 73 -10.16 -12.27 14.39
N PRO A 74 -10.50 -12.56 13.11
CA PRO A 74 -9.84 -13.63 12.36
C PRO A 74 -8.33 -13.45 12.19
N TRP A 75 -7.83 -12.23 12.36
CA TRP A 75 -6.41 -11.87 12.24
C TRP A 75 -5.79 -11.42 13.56
N GLU A 76 -6.48 -11.63 14.71
CA GLU A 76 -6.03 -11.14 16.03
C GLU A 76 -5.81 -9.62 16.08
N LEU A 77 -6.62 -8.87 15.30
CA LEU A 77 -6.60 -7.42 15.24
C LEU A 77 -7.78 -6.77 15.97
N ASP A 78 -8.41 -7.47 16.90
CA ASP A 78 -9.49 -7.03 17.78
C ASP A 78 -8.95 -6.50 19.12
N ARG A 79 -7.87 -5.73 19.09
CA ARG A 79 -7.14 -5.30 20.30
C ARG A 79 -7.67 -3.98 20.84
N MET A 80 -7.68 -3.83 22.18
CA MET A 80 -8.07 -2.58 22.86
C MET A 80 -7.15 -1.41 22.51
N ASN A 81 -5.84 -1.65 22.33
CA ASN A 81 -4.84 -0.64 22.02
C ASN A 81 -4.20 -0.94 20.66
N GLY A 82 -4.83 -0.51 19.61
CA GLY A 82 -4.49 -0.83 18.23
C GLY A 82 -5.65 -1.54 17.55
N GLY A 83 -5.35 -2.63 16.81
CA GLY A 83 -6.35 -3.39 16.07
C GLY A 83 -6.62 -2.84 14.68
N VAL A 84 -7.66 -3.37 14.03
CA VAL A 84 -8.08 -2.89 12.71
C VAL A 84 -9.11 -1.78 12.84
N HIS A 85 -8.90 -0.72 12.06
CA HIS A 85 -9.80 0.44 11.97
C HIS A 85 -10.22 0.67 10.53
N ILE A 86 -11.51 0.75 10.27
CA ILE A 86 -12.04 1.10 8.96
C ILE A 86 -12.05 2.62 8.84
N LEU A 87 -11.39 3.14 7.82
CA LEU A 87 -11.23 4.55 7.56
C LEU A 87 -11.87 4.90 6.21
N PRO A 88 -13.18 5.23 6.19
CA PRO A 88 -13.83 5.75 4.99
C PRO A 88 -13.45 7.21 4.76
N PRO A 89 -13.56 7.73 3.53
CA PRO A 89 -13.47 9.15 3.28
C PRO A 89 -14.57 9.88 4.04
N TYR A 90 -14.27 11.06 4.57
CA TYR A 90 -15.24 11.86 5.32
C TYR A 90 -15.35 13.28 4.76
N GLN A 91 -16.49 13.90 5.03
CA GLN A 91 -16.73 15.27 4.67
C GLN A 91 -16.10 16.19 5.69
N SER A 92 -15.14 17.02 5.27
CA SER A 92 -14.60 18.10 6.09
C SER A 92 -15.39 19.39 5.87
N ASN A 93 -15.22 20.38 6.75
CA ASN A 93 -15.85 21.71 6.60
C ASN A 93 -15.44 22.44 5.29
N SER A 94 -14.36 22.00 4.64
CA SER A 94 -13.84 22.52 3.37
C SER A 94 -14.38 21.81 2.12
N GLY A 95 -15.28 20.85 2.26
CA GLY A 95 -15.91 20.11 1.16
C GLY A 95 -15.88 18.61 1.35
N ALA A 96 -16.79 17.92 0.67
CA ALA A 96 -16.83 16.48 0.66
C ALA A 96 -15.76 15.94 -0.26
N GLY A 97 -15.00 14.96 0.17
CA GLY A 97 -14.04 14.40 -0.73
C GLY A 97 -13.91 12.90 -0.63
N TRP A 98 -14.30 12.23 -1.70
CA TRP A 98 -13.69 10.95 -2.03
C TRP A 98 -12.18 11.10 -2.00
N TYR A 99 -11.45 10.02 -1.67
CA TYR A 99 -10.01 10.03 -1.82
C TYR A 99 -9.64 10.33 -3.27
N LYS A 100 -8.94 11.44 -3.50
CA LYS A 100 -8.53 11.91 -4.84
C LYS A 100 -7.48 10.98 -5.46
N GLY A 101 -6.66 10.35 -4.62
CA GLY A 101 -5.60 9.43 -5.00
C GLY A 101 -5.06 8.68 -3.78
N THR A 102 -4.06 7.85 -3.99
CA THR A 102 -3.47 7.00 -2.95
C THR A 102 -2.80 7.80 -1.83
N ALA A 103 -2.13 8.90 -2.15
CA ALA A 103 -1.51 9.79 -1.18
C ALA A 103 -2.56 10.61 -0.41
N ASN A 104 -3.61 11.11 -1.08
CA ASN A 104 -4.69 11.82 -0.43
C ASN A 104 -5.45 10.95 0.58
N ALA A 105 -5.57 9.64 0.32
CA ALA A 105 -6.18 8.71 1.27
C ALA A 105 -5.43 8.69 2.61
N ILE A 106 -4.09 8.67 2.57
CA ILE A 106 -3.28 8.74 3.78
C ILE A 106 -3.35 10.15 4.39
N TYR A 107 -3.27 11.20 3.55
CA TYR A 107 -3.37 12.59 4.00
C TYR A 107 -4.65 12.86 4.83
N GLN A 108 -5.81 12.46 4.34
CA GLN A 108 -7.08 12.63 5.06
C GLN A 108 -7.08 11.91 6.43
N ASN A 109 -6.22 10.92 6.62
CA ASN A 109 -6.13 10.12 7.83
C ASN A 109 -4.84 10.37 8.64
N ILE A 110 -4.16 11.50 8.42
CA ILE A 110 -2.98 11.90 9.22
C ILE A 110 -3.31 11.90 10.72
N GLY A 111 -4.49 12.42 11.10
CA GLY A 111 -4.93 12.45 12.49
C GLY A 111 -5.02 11.06 13.13
N PHE A 112 -5.44 10.04 12.38
CA PHE A 112 -5.43 8.65 12.85
C PHE A 112 -4.00 8.16 13.09
N VAL A 113 -3.08 8.44 12.18
CA VAL A 113 -1.68 8.04 12.34
C VAL A 113 -1.04 8.76 13.53
N ASP A 114 -1.24 10.07 13.63
CA ASP A 114 -0.70 10.90 14.72
C ASP A 114 -1.18 10.47 16.11
N LEU A 115 -2.37 9.83 16.26
CA LEU A 115 -2.83 9.26 17.54
C LEU A 115 -1.88 8.20 18.12
N TYR A 116 -1.18 7.48 17.27
CA TYR A 116 -0.25 6.42 17.67
C TYR A 116 1.20 6.90 17.71
N ASP A 117 1.50 8.11 17.24
CA ASP A 117 2.84 8.71 17.16
C ASP A 117 3.91 7.68 16.70
N PRO A 118 3.72 7.01 15.54
CA PRO A 118 4.63 5.98 15.12
C PRO A 118 5.94 6.56 14.59
N ASP A 119 7.02 5.78 14.69
CA ASP A 119 8.26 6.13 14.03
C ASP A 119 8.17 5.84 12.52
N TYR A 120 7.44 4.76 12.16
CA TYR A 120 7.30 4.27 10.79
C TYR A 120 5.85 3.96 10.42
N VAL A 121 5.53 4.09 9.13
CA VAL A 121 4.24 3.71 8.57
C VAL A 121 4.44 2.79 7.37
N ALA A 122 3.83 1.60 7.43
CA ALA A 122 3.72 0.71 6.29
C ALA A 122 2.49 1.10 5.46
N VAL A 123 2.67 1.53 4.22
CA VAL A 123 1.61 1.78 3.26
C VAL A 123 1.50 0.57 2.35
N LEU A 124 0.35 -0.10 2.38
CA LEU A 124 0.13 -1.40 1.77
C LEU A 124 -1.00 -1.35 0.74
N SER A 125 -0.85 -2.09 -0.35
CA SER A 125 -1.94 -2.32 -1.30
C SER A 125 -2.84 -3.47 -0.81
N GLY A 126 -4.15 -3.22 -0.75
CA GLY A 126 -5.15 -4.19 -0.29
C GLY A 126 -5.68 -5.11 -1.40
N ASP A 127 -5.14 -5.04 -2.60
CA ASP A 127 -5.63 -5.76 -3.78
C ASP A 127 -4.64 -6.75 -4.38
N HIS A 128 -3.61 -7.12 -3.62
CA HIS A 128 -2.56 -8.05 -4.02
C HIS A 128 -2.56 -9.32 -3.17
N ILE A 129 -2.16 -10.43 -3.78
CA ILE A 129 -2.03 -11.74 -3.14
C ILE A 129 -0.54 -12.04 -3.00
N TYR A 130 -0.05 -12.09 -1.77
CA TYR A 130 1.36 -12.37 -1.44
C TYR A 130 1.50 -12.73 0.05
N LYS A 131 2.61 -13.37 0.38
CA LYS A 131 3.00 -13.64 1.77
C LYS A 131 4.33 -12.97 2.05
N MET A 132 4.34 -11.97 2.92
CA MET A 132 5.53 -11.16 3.24
C MET A 132 5.62 -10.94 4.74
N ASP A 133 6.84 -11.01 5.25
CA ASP A 133 7.20 -10.57 6.60
C ASP A 133 7.69 -9.11 6.52
N TYR A 134 6.82 -8.18 6.90
CA TYR A 134 7.14 -6.75 6.90
C TYR A 134 8.22 -6.38 7.95
N SER A 135 8.43 -7.22 8.97
CA SER A 135 9.47 -6.96 9.97
C SER A 135 10.88 -6.98 9.36
N ARG A 136 11.09 -7.80 8.34
CA ARG A 136 12.35 -7.83 7.58
C ARG A 136 12.55 -6.56 6.76
N MET A 137 11.50 -6.09 6.11
CA MET A 137 11.52 -4.84 5.36
C MET A 137 11.75 -3.64 6.29
N LEU A 138 11.09 -3.61 7.46
CA LEU A 138 11.28 -2.58 8.47
C LEU A 138 12.72 -2.59 9.03
N ARG A 139 13.28 -3.76 9.26
CA ARG A 139 14.68 -3.90 9.66
C ARG A 139 15.61 -3.31 8.62
N ARG A 140 15.44 -3.65 7.34
CA ARG A 140 16.22 -3.07 6.23
C ARG A 140 16.08 -1.55 6.18
N HIS A 141 14.89 -1.03 6.38
CA HIS A 141 14.61 0.41 6.45
C HIS A 141 15.44 1.09 7.55
N LYS A 142 15.42 0.52 8.76
CA LYS A 142 16.17 1.01 9.93
C LYS A 142 17.69 0.92 9.73
N GLU A 143 18.19 -0.23 9.28
CA GLU A 143 19.62 -0.45 9.02
C GLU A 143 20.17 0.49 7.95
N ALA A 144 19.38 0.77 6.94
CA ALA A 144 19.75 1.72 5.91
C ALA A 144 19.64 3.18 6.38
N GLY A 145 18.91 3.47 7.47
CA GLY A 145 18.53 4.83 7.83
C GLY A 145 17.76 5.50 6.72
N ALA A 146 16.81 4.77 6.12
CA ALA A 146 16.04 5.23 4.96
C ALA A 146 14.91 6.17 5.36
N ASP A 147 14.52 7.06 4.47
CA ASP A 147 13.29 7.86 4.56
C ASP A 147 12.10 7.12 3.94
N CYS A 148 12.39 6.30 2.91
CA CYS A 148 11.43 5.40 2.27
C CYS A 148 12.11 4.09 1.88
N THR A 149 11.43 2.97 2.14
CA THR A 149 11.80 1.66 1.59
C THR A 149 10.65 1.16 0.72
N ILE A 150 10.95 0.70 -0.48
CA ILE A 150 9.97 0.22 -1.44
C ILE A 150 10.21 -1.26 -1.71
N SER A 151 9.19 -2.08 -1.50
CA SER A 151 9.25 -3.48 -1.89
C SER A 151 9.20 -3.61 -3.40
N VAL A 152 10.15 -4.36 -3.96
CA VAL A 152 10.34 -4.53 -5.40
C VAL A 152 10.49 -6.01 -5.76
N MET A 153 10.11 -6.36 -6.97
CA MET A 153 10.24 -7.69 -7.55
C MET A 153 10.66 -7.59 -9.01
N GLU A 154 11.49 -8.51 -9.44
CA GLU A 154 11.80 -8.66 -10.86
C GLU A 154 10.60 -9.25 -11.61
N VAL A 155 10.18 -8.57 -12.66
CA VAL A 155 9.10 -9.02 -13.54
C VAL A 155 9.64 -9.32 -14.95
N PRO A 156 8.94 -10.13 -15.76
CA PRO A 156 9.30 -10.27 -17.15
C PRO A 156 9.36 -8.91 -17.87
N TRP A 157 10.39 -8.68 -18.69
CA TRP A 157 10.59 -7.40 -19.39
C TRP A 157 9.37 -6.93 -20.18
N GLN A 158 8.62 -7.87 -20.77
CA GLN A 158 7.39 -7.59 -21.53
C GLN A 158 6.27 -7.00 -20.65
N GLU A 159 6.35 -7.20 -19.33
CA GLU A 159 5.35 -6.71 -18.38
C GLU A 159 5.81 -5.46 -17.65
N ALA A 160 7.10 -5.11 -17.71
CA ALA A 160 7.69 -4.03 -16.92
C ALA A 160 6.98 -2.68 -17.13
N SER A 161 6.57 -2.35 -18.37
CA SER A 161 5.84 -1.10 -18.68
C SER A 161 4.48 -0.95 -17.97
N ARG A 162 4.02 -1.98 -17.27
CA ARG A 162 2.73 -1.96 -16.55
C ARG A 162 2.86 -1.49 -15.11
N PHE A 163 4.08 -1.40 -14.59
CA PHE A 163 4.40 -1.12 -13.19
C PHE A 163 5.20 0.16 -13.04
N GLY A 164 5.28 0.67 -11.82
CA GLY A 164 6.31 1.60 -11.44
C GLY A 164 7.65 0.87 -11.41
N ILE A 165 8.62 1.34 -12.19
CA ILE A 165 9.93 0.70 -12.38
C ILE A 165 10.99 1.49 -11.64
N MET A 166 11.91 0.76 -11.00
CA MET A 166 13.00 1.33 -10.24
C MET A 166 14.35 0.98 -10.84
N ASN A 167 15.23 1.97 -10.87
CA ASN A 167 16.65 1.78 -11.05
C ASN A 167 17.33 1.94 -9.68
N VAL A 168 18.26 1.05 -9.38
CA VAL A 168 18.96 1.00 -8.11
C VAL A 168 20.47 0.90 -8.35
N ASP A 169 21.25 1.35 -7.38
CA ASP A 169 22.68 1.12 -7.33
C ASP A 169 23.03 -0.27 -6.73
N ASP A 170 24.32 -0.58 -6.61
CA ASP A 170 24.82 -1.85 -6.06
C ASP A 170 24.45 -2.08 -4.58
N ARG A 171 23.92 -1.08 -3.89
CA ARG A 171 23.48 -1.13 -2.48
C ARG A 171 21.95 -1.13 -2.35
N ASP A 172 21.24 -1.29 -3.48
CA ASP A 172 19.80 -1.17 -3.57
C ASP A 172 19.26 0.23 -3.21
N THR A 173 20.10 1.29 -3.31
CA THR A 173 19.62 2.67 -3.22
C THR A 173 18.87 3.01 -4.51
N ILE A 174 17.65 3.54 -4.39
CA ILE A 174 16.84 3.90 -5.54
C ILE A 174 17.40 5.20 -6.13
N THR A 175 17.83 5.14 -7.39
CA THR A 175 18.39 6.27 -8.13
C THR A 175 17.38 6.91 -9.07
N GLU A 176 16.40 6.13 -9.55
CA GLU A 176 15.38 6.59 -10.48
C GLU A 176 14.09 5.79 -10.27
N PHE A 177 12.95 6.45 -10.43
CA PHE A 177 11.62 5.85 -10.43
C PHE A 177 10.83 6.35 -11.64
N GLU A 178 10.25 5.44 -12.39
CA GLU A 178 9.43 5.74 -13.57
C GLU A 178 8.07 5.03 -13.45
N GLU A 179 6.98 5.81 -13.38
CA GLU A 179 5.63 5.24 -13.32
C GLU A 179 5.15 4.80 -14.71
N LYS A 180 5.05 3.49 -14.93
CA LYS A 180 4.60 2.86 -16.18
C LYS A 180 5.32 3.39 -17.43
N PRO A 181 6.64 3.29 -17.48
CA PRO A 181 7.41 3.79 -18.62
C PRO A 181 7.09 3.01 -19.89
N ALA A 182 7.03 3.70 -21.03
CA ALA A 182 6.86 3.05 -22.33
C ALA A 182 8.09 2.17 -22.71
N HIS A 183 9.27 2.62 -22.29
CA HIS A 183 10.55 1.94 -22.52
C HIS A 183 11.30 1.80 -21.19
N PRO A 184 10.99 0.77 -20.38
CA PRO A 184 11.60 0.59 -19.06
C PRO A 184 13.10 0.33 -19.17
N LYS A 185 13.90 0.99 -18.33
CA LYS A 185 15.35 0.79 -18.22
C LYS A 185 15.71 -0.40 -17.31
N SER A 186 14.76 -0.86 -16.51
CA SER A 186 14.89 -1.97 -15.57
C SER A 186 13.61 -2.80 -15.57
N ASN A 187 13.67 -4.01 -15.07
CA ASN A 187 12.49 -4.85 -14.83
C ASN A 187 12.16 -4.98 -13.32
N LEU A 188 12.75 -4.11 -12.48
CA LEU A 188 12.53 -4.10 -11.05
C LEU A 188 11.25 -3.29 -10.74
N ALA A 189 10.16 -4.01 -10.56
CA ALA A 189 8.83 -3.45 -10.41
C ALA A 189 8.48 -3.16 -8.94
N SER A 190 7.87 -2.00 -8.68
CA SER A 190 7.26 -1.71 -7.39
C SER A 190 6.07 -2.62 -7.13
N MET A 191 6.02 -3.18 -5.93
CA MET A 191 4.87 -3.96 -5.48
C MET A 191 3.75 -3.08 -4.88
N GLY A 192 3.92 -1.75 -4.80
CA GLY A 192 2.97 -0.89 -4.10
C GLY A 192 2.96 -1.10 -2.58
N ILE A 193 4.06 -1.54 -2.03
CA ILE A 193 4.28 -1.78 -0.61
C ILE A 193 5.44 -0.93 -0.16
N TYR A 194 5.21 -0.04 0.79
CA TYR A 194 6.16 0.97 1.22
C TYR A 194 6.31 0.97 2.74
N ILE A 195 7.51 1.27 3.25
CA ILE A 195 7.72 1.70 4.63
C ILE A 195 8.33 3.09 4.57
N PHE A 196 7.70 4.02 5.28
CA PHE A 196 8.17 5.40 5.39
C PHE A 196 8.52 5.74 6.83
N THR A 197 9.53 6.56 7.02
CA THR A 197 9.70 7.33 8.24
C THR A 197 8.55 8.33 8.36
N TRP A 198 7.71 8.22 9.41
CA TRP A 198 6.43 8.95 9.47
C TRP A 198 6.59 10.46 9.33
N LYS A 199 7.54 11.05 10.04
CA LYS A 199 7.78 12.51 9.98
C LYS A 199 8.06 12.99 8.55
N LYS A 200 8.77 12.19 7.76
CA LYS A 200 9.06 12.51 6.36
C LYS A 200 7.80 12.39 5.51
N LEU A 201 7.14 11.24 5.56
CA LEU A 201 5.91 11.03 4.79
C LEU A 201 4.87 12.12 5.09
N ARG A 202 4.65 12.43 6.37
CA ARG A 202 3.70 13.46 6.81
C ARG A 202 3.97 14.82 6.15
N ALA A 203 5.23 15.24 6.09
CA ALA A 203 5.62 16.49 5.45
C ALA A 203 5.30 16.50 3.95
N TYR A 204 5.64 15.41 3.25
CA TYR A 204 5.36 15.28 1.82
C TYR A 204 3.86 15.18 1.51
N LEU A 205 3.05 14.55 2.36
CA LEU A 205 1.59 14.51 2.19
C LEU A 205 0.96 15.89 2.31
N LEU A 206 1.41 16.71 3.27
CA LEU A 206 0.95 18.09 3.43
C LEU A 206 1.34 18.97 2.23
N GLN A 207 2.55 18.76 1.70
CA GLN A 207 3.06 19.47 0.54
C GLN A 207 2.32 19.09 -0.74
N ASP A 208 2.07 17.78 -0.92
CA ASP A 208 1.35 17.22 -2.06
C ASP A 208 -0.11 17.70 -2.13
N GLU A 209 -0.81 17.74 -0.99
CA GLU A 209 -2.19 18.25 -0.94
C GLU A 209 -2.27 19.76 -1.19
N ALA A 210 -1.23 20.52 -0.84
CA ALA A 210 -1.15 21.96 -1.11
C ALA A 210 -0.87 22.28 -2.59
N ASP A 211 -0.40 21.32 -3.38
CA ASP A 211 -0.14 21.48 -4.81
C ASP A 211 -1.41 21.21 -5.63
N PRO A 212 -2.03 22.24 -6.22
CA PRO A 212 -3.25 22.08 -7.02
C PRO A 212 -3.03 21.28 -8.32
N THR A 213 -1.79 21.05 -8.72
CA THR A 213 -1.44 20.29 -9.93
C THR A 213 -1.20 18.82 -9.64
N SER A 214 -1.13 18.45 -8.35
CA SER A 214 -0.93 17.07 -7.93
C SER A 214 -2.14 16.18 -8.24
N SER A 215 -1.86 14.96 -8.66
CA SER A 215 -2.88 13.89 -8.74
C SER A 215 -3.05 13.15 -7.41
N ASN A 216 -2.34 13.57 -6.36
CA ASN A 216 -2.34 12.98 -5.02
C ASN A 216 -2.03 11.47 -5.02
N ASP A 217 -1.07 11.06 -5.82
CA ASP A 217 -0.67 9.67 -6.01
C ASP A 217 0.78 9.42 -5.58
N PHE A 218 1.03 8.28 -4.90
CA PHE A 218 2.38 7.96 -4.44
C PHE A 218 3.37 7.86 -5.59
N GLY A 219 3.04 7.11 -6.63
CA GLY A 219 3.95 6.86 -7.76
C GLY A 219 4.17 8.08 -8.63
N LYS A 220 3.16 8.92 -8.81
CA LYS A 220 3.25 10.09 -9.70
C LYS A 220 3.78 11.33 -9.00
N ASN A 221 3.52 11.50 -7.72
CA ASN A 221 3.77 12.74 -6.99
C ASN A 221 4.75 12.56 -5.82
N VAL A 222 4.38 11.79 -4.79
CA VAL A 222 5.14 11.72 -3.53
C VAL A 222 6.52 11.10 -3.72
N ILE A 223 6.62 9.91 -4.31
CA ILE A 223 7.89 9.22 -4.52
C ILE A 223 8.85 10.02 -5.41
N PRO A 224 8.42 10.56 -6.57
CA PRO A 224 9.28 11.43 -7.36
C PRO A 224 9.70 12.71 -6.65
N ALA A 225 8.84 13.29 -5.80
CA ALA A 225 9.18 14.48 -5.01
C ALA A 225 10.28 14.17 -3.98
N MET A 226 10.16 13.05 -3.27
CA MET A 226 11.16 12.57 -2.32
C MET A 226 12.51 12.31 -3.01
N LEU A 227 12.51 11.65 -4.17
CA LEU A 227 13.74 11.43 -4.95
C LEU A 227 14.42 12.74 -5.38
N ARG A 228 13.63 13.68 -5.92
CA ARG A 228 14.17 15.00 -6.33
C ARG A 228 14.75 15.79 -5.16
N ALA A 229 14.20 15.62 -3.97
CA ALA A 229 14.70 16.25 -2.75
C ALA A 229 15.94 15.56 -2.17
N GLY A 230 16.38 14.44 -2.74
CA GLY A 230 17.54 13.69 -2.27
C GLY A 230 17.29 12.88 -1.00
N GLU A 231 16.02 12.55 -0.71
CA GLU A 231 15.69 11.70 0.43
C GLU A 231 16.26 10.29 0.22
N LYS A 232 16.66 9.65 1.29
CA LYS A 232 17.26 8.32 1.22
C LYS A 232 16.21 7.24 0.98
N MET A 233 16.17 6.72 -0.24
CA MET A 233 15.22 5.71 -0.65
C MET A 233 15.93 4.41 -1.01
N VAL A 234 15.44 3.28 -0.49
CA VAL A 234 16.04 1.96 -0.74
C VAL A 234 15.01 0.95 -1.25
N ALA A 235 15.45 0.05 -2.11
CA ALA A 235 14.67 -1.09 -2.54
C ALA A 235 14.81 -2.25 -1.55
N TYR A 236 13.70 -2.94 -1.30
CA TYR A 236 13.66 -4.22 -0.62
C TYR A 236 13.25 -5.29 -1.63
N ARG A 237 14.21 -6.13 -2.05
CA ARG A 237 13.95 -7.21 -3.01
C ARG A 237 13.13 -8.30 -2.35
N PHE A 238 11.92 -8.48 -2.85
CA PHE A 238 11.02 -9.53 -2.41
C PHE A 238 11.22 -10.79 -3.23
N GLU A 239 11.40 -11.90 -2.54
CA GLU A 239 11.44 -13.23 -3.12
C GLU A 239 10.23 -14.03 -2.65
N GLY A 240 9.38 -14.44 -3.56
CA GLY A 240 8.17 -15.17 -3.24
C GLY A 240 7.06 -15.03 -4.27
N TYR A 241 5.92 -15.64 -3.94
CA TYR A 241 4.73 -15.50 -4.78
C TYR A 241 4.10 -14.13 -4.58
N TRP A 242 3.94 -13.39 -5.67
CA TRP A 242 3.19 -12.14 -5.72
C TRP A 242 2.33 -12.12 -6.98
N LYS A 243 1.08 -11.78 -6.82
CA LYS A 243 0.15 -11.62 -7.93
C LYS A 243 -0.72 -10.39 -7.73
N GLU A 244 -0.61 -9.47 -8.65
CA GLU A 244 -1.59 -8.43 -8.86
C GLU A 244 -2.60 -8.96 -9.88
N ASP A 245 -3.83 -9.26 -9.47
CA ASP A 245 -4.85 -9.78 -10.38
C ASP A 245 -5.43 -8.65 -11.23
N ARG A 246 -4.91 -8.53 -12.45
CA ARG A 246 -5.37 -7.57 -13.47
C ARG A 246 -6.18 -8.20 -14.61
N LYS A 247 -6.28 -9.55 -14.67
CA LYS A 247 -7.10 -10.27 -15.67
C LYS A 247 -7.55 -11.62 -15.12
N SER A 248 -8.84 -11.80 -15.02
CA SER A 248 -9.52 -13.01 -14.54
C SER A 248 -9.41 -14.26 -15.46
N THR A 249 -8.59 -14.23 -16.51
CA THR A 249 -8.59 -15.27 -17.55
C THR A 249 -7.74 -16.51 -17.22
N ARG A 250 -7.16 -16.64 -16.01
CA ARG A 250 -6.35 -17.83 -15.65
C ARG A 250 -6.66 -18.46 -14.29
N LEU A 251 -7.83 -18.20 -13.69
CA LEU A 251 -8.24 -18.86 -12.46
C LEU A 251 -8.85 -20.26 -12.66
N ASN A 252 -9.02 -20.73 -13.91
CA ASN A 252 -9.69 -21.99 -14.23
C ASN A 252 -8.84 -23.01 -14.97
N SER A 253 -7.54 -23.04 -14.82
CA SER A 253 -6.72 -24.12 -15.43
C SER A 253 -5.62 -24.60 -14.51
N SER A 254 -5.99 -25.38 -13.49
CA SER A 254 -5.23 -26.54 -13.02
C SER A 254 -6.12 -27.35 -12.08
N HIS A 255 -6.60 -28.46 -12.60
CA HIS A 255 -7.08 -29.60 -11.82
C HIS A 255 -5.93 -30.18 -11.01
#